data_d852cb52eeeeda7dd451b1500f046968
#
_entry.id   d852cb52eeeeda7dd451b1500f046968
#
_cell.length_a   1.000
_cell.length_b   1.000
_cell.length_c   1.000
_cell.angle_alpha   90.00
_cell.angle_beta   90.00
_cell.angle_gamma   90.00
#
_symmetry.space_group_name_H-M   'P 1'
#
loop_
_entity.id
_entity.type
_entity.pdbx_description
1 polymer ?
#
loop_
_entity_poly.entity_id
_entity_poly.type
_entity_poly.pdbx_seq_one_letter_code
_entity_poly.pdbx_strand_id
1 'polypeptide(L)'
;DDWAGFGLGGKRYPCITLLKAKGPNARRAHDRYTAGLHHLSLRAKSRADVDELHAKLVVFGATVLDAPAAYPDYGDGYYAVFFADRDGMKLEYAFTPPQEEVRV
;
A
#
# COMPACT_ATOMS: atom_id res chain seq x y z
N ASP A 1 17.93 -1.56 -15.23
CA ASP A 1 16.60 -1.83 -15.75
C ASP A 1 15.60 -0.77 -15.31
N ASP A 2 14.66 -0.46 -16.18
CA ASP A 2 13.72 0.65 -16.00
C ASP A 2 12.37 0.21 -15.43
N TRP A 3 12.19 -1.07 -15.18
CA TRP A 3 10.93 -1.56 -14.64
C TRP A 3 11.11 -2.81 -13.78
N ALA A 4 10.13 -3.06 -12.90
CA ALA A 4 10.00 -4.30 -12.14
C ALA A 4 8.52 -4.68 -12.04
N GLY A 5 8.22 -5.96 -12.13
CA GLY A 5 6.85 -6.47 -12.02
C GLY A 5 6.73 -7.45 -10.85
N PHE A 6 5.58 -7.40 -10.19
CA PHE A 6 5.28 -8.26 -9.04
C PHE A 6 3.94 -8.94 -9.24
N GLY A 7 3.97 -10.27 -9.36
CA GLY A 7 2.76 -11.08 -9.44
C GLY A 7 2.24 -11.47 -8.07
N LEU A 8 0.95 -11.71 -7.97
CA LEU A 8 0.31 -12.12 -6.73
C LEU A 8 0.26 -13.65 -6.63
N GLY A 9 0.70 -14.18 -5.48
CA GLY A 9 0.62 -15.61 -5.20
C GLY A 9 1.40 -16.50 -6.18
N GLY A 10 2.56 -16.03 -6.67
CA GLY A 10 3.37 -16.75 -7.64
C GLY A 10 2.79 -16.78 -9.05
N LYS A 11 1.70 -16.07 -9.30
CA LYS A 11 1.05 -15.97 -10.59
C LYS A 11 1.53 -14.75 -11.37
N ARG A 12 1.46 -14.81 -12.69
CA ARG A 12 1.80 -13.67 -13.54
C ARG A 12 0.78 -12.54 -13.42
N TYR A 13 -0.49 -12.86 -13.28
CA TYR A 13 -1.58 -11.91 -13.18
C TYR A 13 -2.48 -12.23 -11.98
N PRO A 14 -3.07 -11.22 -11.31
CA PRO A 14 -2.81 -9.79 -11.45
C PRO A 14 -1.38 -9.42 -11.05
N CYS A 15 -0.90 -8.27 -11.55
CA CYS A 15 0.45 -7.81 -11.23
C CYS A 15 0.48 -6.30 -10.99
N ILE A 16 1.50 -5.88 -10.27
CA ILE A 16 1.87 -4.47 -10.12
C ILE A 16 3.20 -4.28 -10.84
N THR A 17 3.27 -3.28 -11.69
CA THR A 17 4.49 -2.95 -12.42
C THR A 17 4.99 -1.58 -11.97
N LEU A 18 6.26 -1.52 -11.63
CA LEU A 18 6.95 -0.27 -11.29
C LEU A 18 7.84 0.12 -12.46
N LEU A 19 7.72 1.37 -12.91
CA LEU A 19 8.53 1.92 -13.97
C LEU A 19 9.34 3.10 -13.44
N LYS A 20 10.56 3.24 -13.95
CA LYS A 20 11.38 4.40 -13.64
C LYS A 20 10.71 5.67 -14.17
N ALA A 21 10.59 6.67 -13.31
CA ALA A 21 10.03 7.97 -13.70
C ALA A 21 10.94 8.63 -14.76
N LYS A 22 10.32 9.28 -15.72
CA LYS A 22 10.99 9.95 -16.86
C LYS A 22 10.38 11.32 -17.10
N GLY A 23 11.15 12.18 -17.79
CA GLY A 23 10.69 13.50 -18.21
C GLY A 23 10.88 14.59 -17.14
N PRO A 24 10.30 15.78 -17.38
CA PRO A 24 10.58 16.96 -16.55
C PRO A 24 10.11 16.82 -15.10
N ASN A 25 9.19 15.93 -14.82
CA ASN A 25 8.65 15.71 -13.47
C ASN A 25 9.26 14.48 -12.77
N ALA A 26 10.31 13.86 -13.33
CA ALA A 26 10.88 12.62 -12.82
C ALA A 26 11.38 12.71 -11.37
N ARG A 27 11.77 13.90 -10.92
CA ARG A 27 12.27 14.14 -9.55
C ARG A 27 11.25 14.79 -8.62
N ARG A 28 10.02 15.00 -9.12
CA ARG A 28 8.95 15.59 -8.31
C ARG A 28 8.41 14.55 -7.35
N ALA A 29 8.28 14.90 -6.07
CA ALA A 29 7.63 14.05 -5.09
C ALA A 29 6.14 13.86 -5.46
N HIS A 30 5.61 12.68 -5.18
CA HIS A 30 4.19 12.41 -5.34
C HIS A 30 3.39 13.25 -4.34
N ASP A 31 2.37 13.95 -4.82
CA ASP A 31 1.41 14.67 -4.00
C ASP A 31 0.04 14.01 -4.13
N ARG A 32 -0.40 13.32 -3.06
CA ARG A 32 -1.66 12.59 -3.06
C ARG A 32 -2.90 13.46 -3.09
N TYR A 33 -2.75 14.76 -2.89
CA TYR A 33 -3.84 15.71 -2.92
C TYR A 33 -4.03 16.39 -4.28
N THR A 34 -3.17 16.13 -5.24
CA THR A 34 -3.39 16.52 -6.64
C THR A 34 -4.31 15.50 -7.33
N ALA A 35 -4.86 15.88 -8.48
CA ALA A 35 -5.64 14.94 -9.30
C ALA A 35 -4.79 13.71 -9.64
N GLY A 36 -5.37 12.54 -9.48
CA GLY A 36 -4.70 11.26 -9.69
C GLY A 36 -4.87 10.32 -8.50
N LEU A 37 -3.94 9.41 -8.34
CA LEU A 37 -4.01 8.40 -7.29
C LEU A 37 -3.70 9.00 -5.91
N HIS A 38 -4.62 8.85 -4.96
CA HIS A 38 -4.38 9.26 -3.58
C HIS A 38 -3.47 8.28 -2.87
N HIS A 39 -3.81 7.00 -2.90
CA HIS A 39 -2.98 5.93 -2.34
C HIS A 39 -3.38 4.58 -2.92
N LEU A 40 -2.55 3.58 -2.73
CA LEU A 40 -2.82 2.21 -3.08
C LEU A 40 -2.96 1.38 -1.81
N SER A 41 -4.07 0.66 -1.67
CA SER A 41 -4.30 -0.25 -0.56
C SER A 41 -4.17 -1.70 -0.99
N LEU A 42 -3.38 -2.46 -0.26
CA LEU A 42 -3.19 -3.89 -0.45
C LEU A 42 -3.82 -4.64 0.72
N ARG A 43 -4.43 -5.79 0.44
CA ARG A 43 -5.09 -6.59 1.47
C ARG A 43 -4.10 -7.47 2.22
N ALA A 44 -4.13 -7.38 3.54
CA ALA A 44 -3.45 -8.30 4.43
C ALA A 44 -4.35 -9.51 4.76
N LYS A 45 -3.75 -10.66 5.02
CA LYS A 45 -4.50 -11.88 5.39
C LYS A 45 -4.93 -11.88 6.85
N SER A 46 -4.23 -11.14 7.70
CA SER A 46 -4.48 -11.09 9.13
C SER A 46 -3.98 -9.77 9.73
N ARG A 47 -4.42 -9.47 10.94
CA ARG A 47 -3.86 -8.36 11.73
C ARG A 47 -2.38 -8.58 12.01
N ALA A 48 -1.99 -9.82 12.28
CA ALA A 48 -0.60 -10.17 12.51
C ALA A 48 0.30 -9.85 11.30
N ASP A 49 -0.20 -10.03 10.08
CA ASP A 49 0.54 -9.69 8.87
C ASP A 49 0.76 -8.17 8.75
N VAL A 50 -0.23 -7.37 9.16
CA VAL A 50 -0.08 -5.91 9.21
C VAL A 50 1.03 -5.52 10.18
N ASP A 51 1.02 -6.10 11.38
CA ASP A 51 2.06 -5.84 12.39
C ASP A 51 3.44 -6.30 11.92
N GLU A 52 3.51 -7.43 11.26
CA GLU A 52 4.76 -7.98 10.70
C GLU A 52 5.33 -7.06 9.62
N LEU A 53 4.50 -6.56 8.72
CA LEU A 53 4.95 -5.59 7.72
C LEU A 53 5.47 -4.32 8.39
N HIS A 54 4.77 -3.82 9.40
CA HIS A 54 5.22 -2.64 10.14
C HIS A 54 6.63 -2.86 10.73
N ALA A 55 6.87 -4.01 11.35
CA ALA A 55 8.19 -4.34 11.88
C ALA A 55 9.28 -4.33 10.80
N LYS A 56 8.97 -4.86 9.62
CA LYS A 56 9.88 -4.85 8.46
C LYS A 56 10.13 -3.41 7.96
N LEU A 57 9.09 -2.60 7.87
CA LEU A 57 9.21 -1.20 7.45
C LEU A 57 10.14 -0.41 8.38
N VAL A 58 10.03 -0.62 9.67
CA VAL A 58 10.91 0.01 10.67
C VAL A 58 12.37 -0.42 10.46
N VAL A 59 12.62 -1.70 10.27
CA VAL A 59 13.97 -2.23 10.02
C VAL A 59 14.58 -1.65 8.75
N PHE A 60 13.78 -1.50 7.69
CA PHE A 60 14.21 -0.91 6.42
C PHE A 60 14.37 0.61 6.47
N GLY A 61 13.96 1.26 7.55
CA GLY A 61 13.98 2.71 7.63
C GLY A 61 12.95 3.38 6.72
N ALA A 62 11.87 2.68 6.38
CA ALA A 62 10.79 3.24 5.56
C ALA A 62 10.02 4.32 6.33
N THR A 63 9.39 5.22 5.58
CA THR A 63 8.53 6.25 6.17
C THR A 63 7.19 5.64 6.55
N VAL A 64 6.93 5.49 7.85
CA VAL A 64 5.63 5.08 8.37
C VAL A 64 4.81 6.34 8.62
N LEU A 65 3.66 6.45 7.97
CA LEU A 65 2.74 7.58 8.13
C LEU A 65 1.85 7.39 9.35
N ASP A 66 1.25 6.21 9.46
CA ASP A 66 0.41 5.82 10.60
C ASP A 66 0.74 4.37 10.97
N ALA A 67 1.20 4.15 12.18
CA ALA A 67 1.46 2.82 12.72
C ALA A 67 0.17 1.97 12.74
N PRO A 68 0.28 0.64 12.82
CA PRO A 68 -0.90 -0.22 12.83
C PRO A 68 -1.94 0.21 13.84
N ALA A 69 -3.17 0.36 13.39
CA ALA A 69 -4.30 0.77 14.22
C ALA A 69 -5.62 0.26 13.64
N ALA A 70 -6.63 0.20 14.50
CA ALA A 70 -8.00 -0.08 14.09
C ALA A 70 -8.65 1.19 13.53
N TYR A 71 -9.45 1.02 12.48
CA TYR A 71 -10.20 2.11 11.82
C TYR A 71 -11.66 1.71 11.70
N PRO A 72 -12.42 1.77 12.80
CA PRO A 72 -13.82 1.33 12.80
C PRO A 72 -14.71 2.12 11.84
N ASP A 73 -14.35 3.36 11.54
CA ASP A 73 -15.10 4.18 10.57
C ASP A 73 -14.98 3.64 9.13
N TYR A 74 -13.96 2.84 8.84
CA TYR A 74 -13.79 2.21 7.52
C TYR A 74 -14.46 0.84 7.45
N GLY A 75 -14.85 0.29 8.59
CA GLY A 75 -15.51 -1.00 8.71
C GLY A 75 -15.13 -1.72 9.99
N ASP A 76 -16.02 -2.61 10.43
CA ASP A 76 -15.78 -3.42 11.63
C ASP A 76 -14.54 -4.33 11.41
N GLY A 77 -13.60 -4.27 12.34
CA GLY A 77 -12.39 -5.08 12.28
C GLY A 77 -11.33 -4.58 11.29
N TYR A 78 -11.53 -3.42 10.68
CA TYR A 78 -10.53 -2.81 9.79
C TYR A 78 -9.27 -2.46 10.57
N TYR A 79 -8.12 -3.00 10.14
CA TYR A 79 -6.84 -2.80 10.82
C TYR A 79 -5.74 -2.59 9.79
N ALA A 80 -5.04 -1.47 9.85
CA ALA A 80 -4.14 -1.08 8.77
C ALA A 80 -2.89 -0.35 9.27
N VAL A 81 -1.86 -0.39 8.44
CA VAL A 81 -0.67 0.46 8.52
C VAL A 81 -0.60 1.30 7.24
N PHE A 82 -0.24 2.56 7.40
CA PHE A 82 -0.01 3.47 6.27
C PHE A 82 1.46 3.88 6.24
N PHE A 83 2.03 3.85 5.05
CA PHE A 83 3.45 4.18 4.86
C PHE A 83 3.64 4.83 3.49
N ALA A 84 4.82 5.33 3.23
CA ALA A 84 5.15 5.96 1.96
C ALA A 84 6.40 5.33 1.36
N ASP A 85 6.44 5.27 0.04
CA ASP A 85 7.66 4.94 -0.67
C ASP A 85 8.63 6.14 -0.70
N ARG A 86 9.77 5.97 -1.36
CA ARG A 86 10.80 7.02 -1.45
C ARG A 86 10.35 8.25 -2.24
N ASP A 87 9.35 8.10 -3.10
CA ASP A 87 8.80 9.19 -3.90
C ASP A 87 7.62 9.88 -3.21
N GLY A 88 7.26 9.46 -2.00
CA GLY A 88 6.15 10.02 -1.24
C GLY A 88 4.80 9.41 -1.60
N MET A 89 4.76 8.34 -2.40
CA MET A 89 3.53 7.64 -2.72
C MET A 89 2.99 6.94 -1.47
N LYS A 90 1.76 7.27 -1.08
CA LYS A 90 1.11 6.65 0.09
C LYS A 90 0.65 5.23 -0.25
N LEU A 91 0.98 4.31 0.63
CA LEU A 91 0.61 2.91 0.55
C LEU A 91 -0.10 2.50 1.83
N GLU A 92 -1.01 1.57 1.70
CA GLU A 92 -1.77 1.01 2.82
C GLU A 92 -1.70 -0.51 2.76
N TYR A 93 -1.54 -1.14 3.92
CA TYR A 93 -1.68 -2.59 4.07
C TYR A 93 -2.75 -2.84 5.12
N ALA A 94 -3.90 -3.37 4.69
CA ALA A 94 -5.11 -3.40 5.50
C ALA A 94 -5.67 -4.82 5.62
N PHE A 95 -5.97 -5.21 6.85
CA PHE A 95 -6.79 -6.38 7.12
C PHE A 95 -8.24 -5.95 7.28
N THR A 96 -9.11 -6.61 6.56
CA THR A 96 -10.56 -6.54 6.75
C THR A 96 -11.09 -7.94 6.95
N PRO A 97 -11.98 -8.17 7.92
CA PRO A 97 -12.65 -9.47 8.01
C PRO A 97 -13.36 -9.81 6.70
N PRO A 98 -13.63 -11.11 6.45
CA PRO A 98 -14.41 -11.50 5.28
C PRO A 98 -15.73 -10.73 5.22
N GLN A 99 -16.01 -10.17 4.05
CA GLN A 99 -17.22 -9.40 3.79
C GLN A 99 -18.11 -10.19 2.85
N GLU A 100 -19.43 -9.98 2.98
CA GLU A 100 -20.35 -10.48 1.98
C GLU A 100 -20.11 -9.79 0.64
N GLU A 101 -20.28 -10.55 -0.44
CA GLU A 101 -20.18 -9.99 -1.77
C GLU A 101 -21.28 -8.94 -2.00
N VAL A 102 -20.88 -7.72 -2.29
CA VAL A 102 -21.82 -6.66 -2.67
C VAL A 102 -21.80 -6.53 -4.18
N ARG A 103 -22.95 -6.76 -4.82
CA ARG A 103 -23.14 -6.48 -6.24
C ARG A 103 -23.47 -5.01 -6.43
N VAL A 104 -22.68 -4.39 -7.26
CA VAL A 104 -22.90 -3.01 -7.69
C VAL A 104 -23.36 -2.97 -9.14
#